data_e36371f47c6ab2aa184d15378039f49c
#
_entry.id   e36371f47c6ab2aa184d15378039f49c
#
_cell.length_a   1.000
_cell.length_b   1.000
_cell.length_c   1.000
_cell.angle_alpha   90.00
_cell.angle_beta   90.00
_cell.angle_gamma   90.00
#
_symmetry.space_group_name_H-M   'P 1'
#
loop_
_entity.id
_entity.type
_entity.pdbx_description
1 polymer ?
#
loop_
_entity_poly.entity_id
_entity_poly.type
_entity_poly.pdbx_seq_one_letter_code
_entity_poly.pdbx_strand_id
1 'polypeptide(L)'
;MRSVPPWARVYVVCTALAAAFCAVPVPDTRAPWPAVALFAALCAACELLAASRFAGDGGPEGAGASGETGASLRWHTPVMLAAAFLLPPPAAALVPMPGALLARVEQRPRWPRRVWRAAQLALGTWAASKVHWSLGGRDAVVTSDFPYALAAAGAAVVAFCLVLTVLDGGILALAERVPVRAAWRGLFLRSLAPVAVHGLAGLMMAVLWRSPYGPAAALLVLLPMYVSWWVFAQYHRERAAHRATIRALVQAVDIKDGYTRGHSERVGQASMMIARELGMDDERAEVLRFAGILHDVGKLGVPTRLLRKDGPLTPEERRVIELHPEYGHEMVRGIGFLGEARSAILHHHERLDGSGYPYGLKGGQIPEFARVVAVADAFDAMTSTRSYRRARPVPAALEELERCAGAQFDPRMVEAFVRALVRQGWHPAVTADETSPHAEPLPPAPRVPTDLKPTDLKPTDLKPTDLKPTDLKPTDLKPHRGTVGGSGP
;
A
#
# COMPACT_ATOMS: atom_id res chain seq x y z
N MET A 1 -2.00 -18.58 23.39
CA MET A 1 -0.80 -17.96 24.00
C MET A 1 0.53 -18.66 23.66
N ARG A 2 0.53 -19.86 23.10
CA ARG A 2 1.76 -20.62 22.78
C ARG A 2 2.63 -20.03 21.63
N SER A 3 2.10 -19.11 20.84
CA SER A 3 2.81 -18.51 19.67
C SER A 3 3.60 -17.22 19.96
N VAL A 4 3.51 -16.65 21.18
CA VAL A 4 4.25 -15.43 21.55
C VAL A 4 5.47 -15.81 22.38
N PRO A 5 6.69 -15.32 22.06
CA PRO A 5 7.89 -15.60 22.86
C PRO A 5 7.71 -15.26 24.33
N PRO A 6 8.31 -16.03 25.27
CA PRO A 6 8.10 -15.82 26.69
C PRO A 6 8.49 -14.41 27.16
N TRP A 7 9.60 -13.87 26.68
CA TRP A 7 10.06 -12.54 27.02
C TRP A 7 9.10 -11.43 26.54
N ALA A 8 8.49 -11.60 25.37
CA ALA A 8 7.47 -10.66 24.89
C ALA A 8 6.21 -10.70 25.76
N ARG A 9 5.82 -11.87 26.30
CA ARG A 9 4.71 -11.97 27.25
C ARG A 9 5.01 -11.24 28.55
N VAL A 10 6.21 -11.45 29.11
CA VAL A 10 6.66 -10.73 30.31
C VAL A 10 6.61 -9.24 30.07
N TYR A 11 7.13 -8.77 28.93
CA TYR A 11 7.12 -7.36 28.58
C TYR A 11 5.70 -6.78 28.50
N VAL A 12 4.76 -7.47 27.85
CA VAL A 12 3.35 -7.04 27.78
C VAL A 12 2.72 -6.98 29.19
N VAL A 13 2.99 -7.98 30.05
CA VAL A 13 2.46 -7.99 31.42
C VAL A 13 3.05 -6.84 32.25
N CYS A 14 4.36 -6.63 32.20
CA CYS A 14 5.01 -5.52 32.91
C CYS A 14 4.46 -4.16 32.45
N THR A 15 4.29 -3.97 31.14
CA THR A 15 3.72 -2.74 30.60
C THR A 15 2.26 -2.54 31.03
N ALA A 16 1.47 -3.62 31.07
CA ALA A 16 0.08 -3.56 31.55
C ALA A 16 -0.01 -3.24 33.04
N LEU A 17 0.86 -3.82 33.86
CA LEU A 17 0.94 -3.52 35.30
C LEU A 17 1.38 -2.06 35.55
N ALA A 18 2.37 -1.56 34.79
CA ALA A 18 2.80 -0.16 34.85
C ALA A 18 1.65 0.79 34.47
N ALA A 19 0.89 0.48 33.40
CA ALA A 19 -0.27 1.27 33.00
C ALA A 19 -1.37 1.25 34.07
N ALA A 20 -1.67 0.09 34.65
CA ALA A 20 -2.62 -0.03 35.76
C ALA A 20 -2.19 0.80 36.97
N PHE A 21 -0.91 0.73 37.36
CA PHE A 21 -0.36 1.54 38.44
C PHE A 21 -0.49 3.05 38.17
N CYS A 22 -0.14 3.51 36.97
CA CYS A 22 -0.26 4.91 36.57
C CYS A 22 -1.71 5.40 36.49
N ALA A 23 -2.68 4.51 36.35
CA ALA A 23 -4.11 4.83 36.31
C ALA A 23 -4.76 4.89 37.70
N VAL A 24 -4.05 4.52 38.78
CA VAL A 24 -4.58 4.60 40.15
C VAL A 24 -4.77 6.07 40.54
N PRO A 25 -5.99 6.48 40.94
CA PRO A 25 -6.25 7.84 41.39
C PRO A 25 -5.43 8.18 42.63
N VAL A 26 -4.78 9.35 42.63
CA VAL A 26 -4.13 9.89 43.83
C VAL A 26 -5.22 10.54 44.71
N PRO A 27 -5.25 10.30 46.04
CA PRO A 27 -6.33 10.75 46.91
C PRO A 27 -6.68 12.24 46.84
N ASP A 28 -5.70 13.11 46.60
CA ASP A 28 -5.86 14.56 46.54
C ASP A 28 -6.33 15.12 45.18
N THR A 29 -6.47 14.25 44.14
CA THR A 29 -6.89 14.70 42.82
C THR A 29 -8.36 14.36 42.57
N ARG A 30 -9.25 15.33 42.67
CA ARG A 30 -10.66 15.17 42.24
C ARG A 30 -10.69 15.01 40.71
N ALA A 31 -10.83 13.80 40.24
CA ALA A 31 -10.99 13.53 38.79
C ALA A 31 -12.38 13.99 38.34
N PRO A 32 -12.50 14.78 37.25
CA PRO A 32 -13.78 15.16 36.68
C PRO A 32 -14.35 13.96 35.87
N TRP A 33 -14.94 12.99 36.58
CA TRP A 33 -15.45 11.73 36.00
C TRP A 33 -16.33 11.90 34.77
N PRO A 34 -17.24 12.89 34.70
CA PRO A 34 -18.03 13.12 33.48
C PRO A 34 -17.16 13.42 32.25
N ALA A 35 -16.10 14.21 32.42
CA ALA A 35 -15.17 14.52 31.33
C ALA A 35 -14.34 13.27 30.94
N VAL A 36 -13.90 12.48 31.92
CA VAL A 36 -13.18 11.22 31.65
C VAL A 36 -14.07 10.29 30.85
N ALA A 37 -15.33 10.11 31.25
CA ALA A 37 -16.29 9.26 30.55
C ALA A 37 -16.56 9.76 29.11
N LEU A 38 -16.72 11.07 28.92
CA LEU A 38 -16.93 11.65 27.60
C LEU A 38 -15.73 11.45 26.68
N PHE A 39 -14.52 11.75 27.14
CA PHE A 39 -13.30 11.53 26.34
C PHE A 39 -13.08 10.04 26.04
N ALA A 40 -13.33 9.13 26.98
CA ALA A 40 -13.24 7.69 26.77
C ALA A 40 -14.26 7.20 25.75
N ALA A 41 -15.52 7.70 25.83
CA ALA A 41 -16.57 7.39 24.86
C ALA A 41 -16.20 7.91 23.45
N LEU A 42 -15.66 9.12 23.34
CA LEU A 42 -15.19 9.68 22.08
C LEU A 42 -14.05 8.84 21.49
N CYS A 43 -13.05 8.46 22.29
CA CYS A 43 -11.97 7.58 21.82
C CYS A 43 -12.50 6.23 21.32
N ALA A 44 -13.44 5.62 22.07
CA ALA A 44 -14.06 4.36 21.68
C ALA A 44 -14.90 4.49 20.41
N ALA A 45 -15.69 5.56 20.28
CA ALA A 45 -16.47 5.86 19.08
C ALA A 45 -15.56 6.03 17.85
N CYS A 46 -14.46 6.76 17.99
CA CYS A 46 -13.48 6.92 16.93
C CYS A 46 -12.89 5.58 16.47
N GLU A 47 -12.54 4.69 17.39
CA GLU A 47 -12.04 3.35 17.07
C GLU A 47 -13.09 2.47 16.38
N LEU A 48 -14.32 2.50 16.84
CA LEU A 48 -15.43 1.72 16.27
C LEU A 48 -15.78 2.21 14.86
N LEU A 49 -15.84 3.52 14.64
CA LEU A 49 -16.08 4.11 13.32
C LEU A 49 -14.94 3.79 12.33
N ALA A 50 -13.69 3.81 12.77
CA ALA A 50 -12.57 3.37 11.97
C ALA A 50 -12.70 1.88 11.58
N ALA A 51 -13.08 1.03 12.53
CA ALA A 51 -13.22 -0.42 12.32
C ALA A 51 -14.40 -0.78 11.39
N SER A 52 -15.53 -0.07 11.44
CA SER A 52 -16.73 -0.37 10.63
C SER A 52 -16.52 -0.08 9.14
N ARG A 53 -15.70 0.91 8.80
CA ARG A 53 -15.45 1.31 7.41
C ARG A 53 -14.37 0.48 6.71
N PHE A 54 -13.48 -0.17 7.46
CA PHE A 54 -12.50 -1.11 6.90
C PHE A 54 -13.05 -2.55 6.75
N ALA A 55 -14.22 -2.86 7.31
CA ALA A 55 -14.81 -4.20 7.26
C ALA A 55 -15.65 -4.48 6.01
N GLY A 56 -15.90 -3.48 5.16
CA GLY A 56 -16.75 -3.59 3.97
C GLY A 56 -16.05 -4.11 2.71
N ASP A 57 -14.74 -4.06 2.64
CA ASP A 57 -13.98 -4.57 1.50
C ASP A 57 -13.02 -5.65 1.98
N GLY A 58 -13.18 -6.86 1.46
CA GLY A 58 -12.27 -7.98 1.69
C GLY A 58 -10.83 -7.52 1.50
N GLY A 59 -10.14 -7.29 2.62
CA GLY A 59 -8.75 -6.88 2.61
C GLY A 59 -7.91 -7.95 1.94
N PRO A 60 -6.97 -7.61 1.05
CA PRO A 60 -6.09 -8.57 0.43
C PRO A 60 -5.26 -9.27 1.52
N GLU A 61 -5.45 -10.57 1.64
CA GLU A 61 -4.44 -11.47 2.22
C GLU A 61 -3.17 -11.29 1.38
N GLY A 62 -2.22 -10.50 1.84
CA GLY A 62 -0.99 -10.33 1.10
C GLY A 62 -0.18 -9.05 1.33
N ALA A 63 -0.52 -8.21 2.30
CA ALA A 63 0.43 -7.23 2.77
C ALA A 63 1.46 -7.97 3.64
N GLY A 64 2.53 -8.42 2.99
CA GLY A 64 3.68 -9.01 3.64
C GLY A 64 4.15 -8.13 4.79
N ALA A 65 4.57 -8.78 5.86
CA ALA A 65 5.16 -8.23 7.06
C ALA A 65 6.47 -7.49 6.75
N SER A 66 6.40 -6.39 6.03
CA SER A 66 7.45 -5.41 5.90
C SER A 66 6.96 -4.11 6.52
N GLY A 67 7.20 -3.98 7.86
CA GLY A 67 7.55 -2.71 8.50
C GLY A 67 6.69 -1.47 8.27
N GLU A 68 5.45 -1.56 7.82
CA GLU A 68 4.48 -0.47 7.94
C GLU A 68 3.82 -0.48 9.32
N THR A 69 4.64 -0.43 10.37
CA THR A 69 4.32 0.35 11.56
C THR A 69 4.36 1.83 11.21
N GLY A 70 3.88 2.17 10.03
CA GLY A 70 3.49 3.52 9.68
C GLY A 70 2.38 3.85 10.65
N ALA A 71 2.58 4.90 11.44
CA ALA A 71 1.58 5.54 12.25
C ALA A 71 0.33 5.74 11.37
N SER A 72 -0.54 4.71 11.33
CA SER A 72 -1.89 4.87 10.81
C SER A 72 -2.42 6.05 11.61
N LEU A 73 -2.65 7.16 10.94
CA LEU A 73 -3.08 8.42 11.51
C LEU A 73 -4.34 8.11 12.32
N ARG A 74 -4.15 7.80 13.60
CA ARG A 74 -5.23 7.36 14.49
C ARG A 74 -5.97 8.62 14.88
N TRP A 75 -7.04 8.90 14.17
CA TRP A 75 -7.80 10.12 14.34
C TRP A 75 -8.39 10.35 15.74
N HIS A 76 -8.31 9.36 16.65
CA HIS A 76 -8.60 9.53 18.07
C HIS A 76 -7.43 10.14 18.88
N THR A 77 -6.22 10.26 18.30
CA THR A 77 -5.05 10.85 18.99
C THR A 77 -5.28 12.30 19.48
N PRO A 78 -5.94 13.20 18.74
CA PRO A 78 -6.28 14.53 19.24
C PRO A 78 -7.14 14.48 20.51
N VAL A 79 -8.08 13.56 20.60
CA VAL A 79 -8.95 13.36 21.77
C VAL A 79 -8.15 12.92 22.98
N MET A 80 -7.20 11.99 22.80
CA MET A 80 -6.30 11.57 23.88
C MET A 80 -5.38 12.69 24.36
N LEU A 81 -4.80 13.47 23.43
CA LEU A 81 -3.92 14.60 23.78
C LEU A 81 -4.72 15.75 24.43
N ALA A 82 -5.94 16.04 23.97
CA ALA A 82 -6.83 16.97 24.66
C ALA A 82 -7.13 16.51 26.09
N ALA A 83 -7.41 15.22 26.29
CA ALA A 83 -7.58 14.64 27.61
C ALA A 83 -6.30 14.77 28.46
N ALA A 84 -5.11 14.55 27.86
CA ALA A 84 -3.83 14.75 28.56
C ALA A 84 -3.60 16.20 29.01
N PHE A 85 -4.08 17.18 28.26
CA PHE A 85 -3.95 18.61 28.59
C PHE A 85 -4.98 19.09 29.64
N LEU A 86 -6.16 18.44 29.69
CA LEU A 86 -7.26 18.86 30.55
C LEU A 86 -7.39 18.06 31.84
N LEU A 87 -7.04 16.77 31.83
CA LEU A 87 -7.27 15.84 32.91
C LEU A 87 -6.00 15.57 33.72
N PRO A 88 -6.13 15.26 35.04
CA PRO A 88 -5.00 14.79 35.84
C PRO A 88 -4.39 13.51 35.24
N PRO A 89 -3.08 13.28 35.40
CA PRO A 89 -2.37 12.18 34.75
C PRO A 89 -3.02 10.79 34.94
N PRO A 90 -3.47 10.37 36.13
CA PRO A 90 -4.15 9.09 36.30
C PRO A 90 -5.48 9.00 35.53
N ALA A 91 -6.25 10.09 35.51
CA ALA A 91 -7.51 10.16 34.79
C ALA A 91 -7.31 10.14 33.27
N ALA A 92 -6.28 10.84 32.78
CA ALA A 92 -5.91 10.84 31.38
C ALA A 92 -5.49 9.46 30.86
N ALA A 93 -4.80 8.67 31.69
CA ALA A 93 -4.43 7.28 31.38
C ALA A 93 -5.63 6.35 31.10
N LEU A 94 -6.77 6.59 31.74
CA LEU A 94 -7.98 5.77 31.59
C LEU A 94 -8.68 5.99 30.23
N VAL A 95 -8.50 7.17 29.63
CA VAL A 95 -9.25 7.59 28.44
C VAL A 95 -9.07 6.66 27.23
N PRO A 96 -7.87 6.23 26.83
CA PRO A 96 -7.68 5.38 25.66
C PRO A 96 -8.05 3.90 25.89
N MET A 97 -8.15 3.46 27.16
CA MET A 97 -8.27 2.03 27.49
C MET A 97 -9.52 1.37 26.89
N PRO A 98 -10.76 1.90 27.05
CA PRO A 98 -11.95 1.26 26.52
C PRO A 98 -11.89 1.11 24.99
N GLY A 99 -11.50 2.16 24.27
CA GLY A 99 -11.37 2.11 22.81
C GLY A 99 -10.35 1.07 22.35
N ALA A 100 -9.19 1.03 22.98
CA ALA A 100 -8.14 0.07 22.63
C ALA A 100 -8.52 -1.39 22.93
N LEU A 101 -9.28 -1.66 24.00
CA LEU A 101 -9.77 -2.99 24.32
C LEU A 101 -10.89 -3.47 23.38
N LEU A 102 -11.72 -2.54 22.88
CA LEU A 102 -12.79 -2.81 21.91
C LEU A 102 -12.27 -2.87 20.47
N ALA A 103 -11.06 -2.40 20.19
CA ALA A 103 -10.49 -2.36 18.86
C ALA A 103 -10.50 -3.73 18.16
N ARG A 104 -10.82 -3.74 16.87
CA ARG A 104 -10.72 -4.95 16.04
C ARG A 104 -9.25 -5.24 15.75
N VAL A 105 -8.80 -6.44 16.11
CA VAL A 105 -7.46 -6.97 15.81
C VAL A 105 -7.63 -8.21 14.96
N GLU A 106 -7.13 -8.18 13.74
CA GLU A 106 -7.23 -9.29 12.79
C GLU A 106 -6.24 -10.41 13.12
N GLN A 107 -5.02 -10.04 13.49
CA GLN A 107 -3.95 -10.99 13.78
C GLN A 107 -4.15 -11.71 15.14
N ARG A 108 -4.00 -13.02 15.13
CA ARG A 108 -4.01 -13.83 16.36
C ARG A 108 -2.62 -13.83 17.04
N PRO A 109 -2.54 -13.85 18.39
CA PRO A 109 -3.62 -13.85 19.38
C PRO A 109 -4.18 -12.43 19.63
N ARG A 110 -5.51 -12.28 19.59
CA ARG A 110 -6.18 -10.95 19.62
C ARG A 110 -6.10 -10.26 20.99
N TRP A 111 -6.32 -11.01 22.08
CA TRP A 111 -6.39 -10.43 23.43
C TRP A 111 -5.08 -9.80 23.91
N PRO A 112 -3.91 -10.47 23.83
CA PRO A 112 -2.64 -9.86 24.22
C PRO A 112 -2.32 -8.57 23.44
N ARG A 113 -2.70 -8.50 22.16
CA ARG A 113 -2.51 -7.31 21.33
C ARG A 113 -3.40 -6.14 21.76
N ARG A 114 -4.64 -6.42 22.18
CA ARG A 114 -5.55 -5.40 22.75
C ARG A 114 -5.03 -4.86 24.08
N VAL A 115 -4.61 -5.74 24.97
CA VAL A 115 -4.02 -5.36 26.26
C VAL A 115 -2.76 -4.55 26.07
N TRP A 116 -1.87 -4.98 25.16
CA TRP A 116 -0.67 -4.23 24.79
C TRP A 116 -1.01 -2.82 24.32
N ARG A 117 -1.94 -2.69 23.36
CA ARG A 117 -2.36 -1.40 22.83
C ARG A 117 -2.96 -0.49 23.90
N ALA A 118 -3.81 -1.03 24.76
CA ALA A 118 -4.43 -0.28 25.85
C ALA A 118 -3.37 0.23 26.84
N ALA A 119 -2.44 -0.63 27.24
CA ALA A 119 -1.37 -0.27 28.16
C ALA A 119 -0.41 0.77 27.57
N GLN A 120 0.00 0.60 26.34
CA GLN A 120 0.88 1.51 25.62
C GLN A 120 0.27 2.91 25.50
N LEU A 121 -0.98 3.01 25.07
CA LEU A 121 -1.67 4.30 24.93
C LEU A 121 -1.93 4.96 26.29
N ALA A 122 -2.26 4.17 27.31
CA ALA A 122 -2.44 4.65 28.68
C ALA A 122 -1.15 5.29 29.23
N LEU A 123 -0.02 4.61 29.09
CA LEU A 123 1.28 5.12 29.54
C LEU A 123 1.71 6.37 28.74
N GLY A 124 1.51 6.38 27.43
CA GLY A 124 1.79 7.54 26.59
C GLY A 124 0.96 8.75 27.00
N THR A 125 -0.36 8.56 27.18
CA THR A 125 -1.28 9.65 27.60
C THR A 125 -0.99 10.12 29.02
N TRP A 126 -0.67 9.21 29.94
CA TRP A 126 -0.23 9.54 31.29
C TRP A 126 1.04 10.41 31.29
N ALA A 127 2.06 9.97 30.54
CA ALA A 127 3.33 10.71 30.47
C ALA A 127 3.16 12.11 29.86
N ALA A 128 2.36 12.21 28.78
CA ALA A 128 2.01 13.50 28.18
C ALA A 128 1.31 14.42 29.19
N SER A 129 0.30 13.91 29.91
CA SER A 129 -0.39 14.69 30.95
C SER A 129 0.54 15.08 32.07
N LYS A 130 1.42 14.19 32.55
CA LYS A 130 2.37 14.46 33.60
C LYS A 130 3.33 15.58 33.22
N VAL A 131 3.90 15.54 32.02
CA VAL A 131 4.80 16.58 31.51
C VAL A 131 4.05 17.92 31.36
N HIS A 132 2.87 17.91 30.73
CA HIS A 132 2.06 19.09 30.55
C HIS A 132 1.73 19.78 31.88
N TRP A 133 1.33 19.01 32.89
CA TRP A 133 1.02 19.53 34.21
C TRP A 133 2.26 20.05 34.96
N SER A 134 3.38 19.33 34.90
CA SER A 134 4.62 19.75 35.58
C SER A 134 5.19 21.07 35.01
N LEU A 135 4.86 21.39 33.76
CA LEU A 135 5.22 22.65 33.11
C LEU A 135 4.14 23.73 33.28
N GLY A 136 3.13 23.57 34.13
CA GLY A 136 2.07 24.58 34.28
C GLY A 136 1.18 24.77 33.06
N GLY A 137 1.20 23.84 32.12
CA GLY A 137 0.45 23.93 30.86
C GLY A 137 -1.06 24.05 31.05
N ARG A 138 -1.60 23.46 32.13
CA ARG A 138 -3.01 23.58 32.48
C ARG A 138 -3.41 25.04 32.73
N ASP A 139 -2.60 25.77 33.50
CA ASP A 139 -2.86 27.17 33.81
C ASP A 139 -2.70 28.05 32.58
N ALA A 140 -1.71 27.77 31.75
CA ALA A 140 -1.52 28.44 30.46
C ALA A 140 -2.71 28.25 29.50
N VAL A 141 -3.36 27.08 29.47
CA VAL A 141 -4.60 26.84 28.69
C VAL A 141 -5.75 27.66 29.27
N VAL A 142 -5.86 27.78 30.59
CA VAL A 142 -6.92 28.56 31.28
C VAL A 142 -6.76 30.05 31.06
N THR A 143 -5.53 30.55 31.17
CA THR A 143 -5.19 31.99 31.02
C THR A 143 -5.05 32.40 29.55
N SER A 144 -5.12 31.47 28.61
CA SER A 144 -4.89 31.67 27.18
C SER A 144 -3.49 32.27 26.89
N ASP A 145 -2.49 31.94 27.70
CA ASP A 145 -1.09 32.24 27.41
C ASP A 145 -0.58 31.32 26.31
N PHE A 146 -0.83 31.71 25.07
CA PHE A 146 -0.68 30.86 23.91
C PHE A 146 0.77 30.45 23.63
N PRO A 147 1.81 31.29 23.69
CA PRO A 147 3.19 30.87 23.51
C PRO A 147 3.60 29.77 24.49
N TYR A 148 3.24 29.94 25.76
CA TYR A 148 3.58 28.99 26.82
C TYR A 148 2.76 27.71 26.75
N ALA A 149 1.46 27.79 26.44
CA ALA A 149 0.60 26.66 26.23
C ALA A 149 1.10 25.75 25.06
N LEU A 150 1.61 26.37 23.98
CA LEU A 150 2.24 25.63 22.86
C LEU A 150 3.51 24.90 23.30
N ALA A 151 4.37 25.55 24.09
CA ALA A 151 5.59 24.93 24.57
C ALA A 151 5.31 23.76 25.50
N ALA A 152 4.39 23.90 26.44
CA ALA A 152 3.97 22.84 27.35
C ALA A 152 3.30 21.66 26.59
N ALA A 153 2.44 21.95 25.60
CA ALA A 153 1.82 20.95 24.75
C ALA A 153 2.85 20.25 23.84
N GLY A 154 3.81 20.99 23.28
CA GLY A 154 4.90 20.42 22.49
C GLY A 154 5.77 19.45 23.29
N ALA A 155 6.15 19.83 24.51
CA ALA A 155 6.88 18.93 25.42
C ALA A 155 6.08 17.66 25.76
N ALA A 156 4.78 17.78 25.98
CA ALA A 156 3.89 16.64 26.20
C ALA A 156 3.78 15.72 24.99
N VAL A 157 3.72 16.27 23.78
CA VAL A 157 3.74 15.51 22.51
C VAL A 157 5.05 14.73 22.37
N VAL A 158 6.19 15.36 22.67
CA VAL A 158 7.49 14.69 22.65
C VAL A 158 7.53 13.55 23.67
N ALA A 159 7.04 13.76 24.88
CA ALA A 159 6.95 12.72 25.90
C ALA A 159 6.05 11.54 25.46
N PHE A 160 4.90 11.83 24.87
CA PHE A 160 4.02 10.82 24.29
C PHE A 160 4.74 9.99 23.22
N CYS A 161 5.38 10.65 22.24
CA CYS A 161 6.14 9.98 21.17
C CYS A 161 7.30 9.14 21.71
N LEU A 162 8.03 9.63 22.72
CA LEU A 162 9.13 8.89 23.32
C LEU A 162 8.65 7.61 23.99
N VAL A 163 7.59 7.68 24.80
CA VAL A 163 7.01 6.49 25.45
C VAL A 163 6.57 5.46 24.41
N LEU A 164 5.82 5.88 23.39
CA LEU A 164 5.39 4.98 22.32
C LEU A 164 6.58 4.36 21.57
N THR A 165 7.58 5.17 21.22
CA THR A 165 8.78 4.69 20.51
C THR A 165 9.55 3.65 21.34
N VAL A 166 9.73 3.91 22.64
CA VAL A 166 10.43 2.96 23.53
C VAL A 166 9.67 1.66 23.62
N LEU A 167 8.36 1.71 23.82
CA LEU A 167 7.51 0.53 23.95
C LEU A 167 7.41 -0.26 22.63
N ASP A 168 7.22 0.43 21.50
CA ASP A 168 7.13 -0.23 20.18
C ASP A 168 8.46 -0.86 19.76
N GLY A 169 9.58 -0.16 19.97
CA GLY A 169 10.90 -0.73 19.70
C GLY A 169 11.18 -1.96 20.59
N GLY A 170 10.77 -1.92 21.86
CA GLY A 170 10.92 -3.02 22.78
C GLY A 170 10.13 -4.26 22.35
N ILE A 171 8.87 -4.10 21.97
CA ILE A 171 8.05 -5.25 21.52
C ILE A 171 8.55 -5.82 20.20
N LEU A 172 9.01 -4.98 19.25
CA LEU A 172 9.62 -5.42 17.99
C LEU A 172 10.88 -6.26 18.23
N ALA A 173 11.76 -5.80 19.12
CA ALA A 173 12.97 -6.55 19.47
C ALA A 173 12.66 -7.90 20.11
N LEU A 174 11.66 -7.96 21.02
CA LEU A 174 11.36 -9.16 21.81
C LEU A 174 10.42 -10.15 21.11
N ALA A 175 9.46 -9.65 20.33
CA ALA A 175 8.46 -10.49 19.65
C ALA A 175 8.90 -10.91 18.25
N GLU A 176 9.47 -9.97 17.47
CA GLU A 176 9.85 -10.20 16.07
C GLU A 176 11.36 -10.46 15.89
N ARG A 177 12.12 -10.45 16.99
CA ARG A 177 13.57 -10.68 17.00
C ARG A 177 14.37 -9.73 16.10
N VAL A 178 13.84 -8.53 15.89
CA VAL A 178 14.53 -7.49 15.13
C VAL A 178 15.76 -7.02 15.92
N PRO A 179 16.93 -6.83 15.28
CA PRO A 179 18.11 -6.29 15.96
C PRO A 179 17.79 -4.96 16.67
N VAL A 180 18.24 -4.80 17.92
CA VAL A 180 17.92 -3.67 18.80
C VAL A 180 18.08 -2.32 18.07
N ARG A 181 19.20 -2.10 17.39
CA ARG A 181 19.46 -0.85 16.65
C ARG A 181 18.46 -0.61 15.51
N ALA A 182 17.99 -1.67 14.85
CA ALA A 182 17.02 -1.58 13.76
C ALA A 182 15.61 -1.34 14.29
N ALA A 183 15.25 -1.91 15.46
CA ALA A 183 13.93 -1.79 16.08
C ALA A 183 13.55 -0.34 16.43
N TRP A 184 14.53 0.52 16.81
CA TRP A 184 14.28 1.93 17.13
C TRP A 184 14.61 2.90 16.00
N ARG A 185 15.28 2.43 14.94
CA ARG A 185 15.76 3.33 13.87
C ARG A 185 14.62 4.04 13.16
N GLY A 186 14.58 5.35 13.32
CA GLY A 186 13.63 6.23 12.65
C GLY A 186 12.18 6.20 13.19
N LEU A 187 11.84 5.36 14.18
CA LEU A 187 10.49 5.32 14.75
C LEU A 187 10.06 6.67 15.32
N PHE A 188 10.94 7.31 16.11
CA PHE A 188 10.65 8.58 16.75
C PHE A 188 10.38 9.69 15.73
N LEU A 189 11.29 9.89 14.77
CA LEU A 189 11.17 10.96 13.78
C LEU A 189 9.95 10.77 12.86
N ARG A 190 9.62 9.52 12.51
CA ARG A 190 8.45 9.22 11.70
C ARG A 190 7.13 9.46 12.42
N SER A 191 7.09 9.27 13.74
CA SER A 191 5.89 9.49 14.55
C SER A 191 5.72 10.94 14.99
N LEU A 192 6.80 11.70 15.12
CA LEU A 192 6.79 13.04 15.73
C LEU A 192 5.92 14.03 14.94
N ALA A 193 6.11 14.15 13.63
CA ALA A 193 5.37 15.13 12.83
C ALA A 193 3.86 14.87 12.80
N PRO A 194 3.35 13.64 12.55
CA PRO A 194 1.93 13.36 12.63
C PRO A 194 1.34 13.59 14.02
N VAL A 195 2.05 13.17 15.07
CA VAL A 195 1.54 13.34 16.45
C VAL A 195 1.59 14.82 16.87
N ALA A 196 2.54 15.61 16.37
CA ALA A 196 2.57 17.07 16.62
C ALA A 196 1.34 17.77 16.03
N VAL A 197 0.92 17.43 14.82
CA VAL A 197 -0.34 17.94 14.23
C VAL A 197 -1.54 17.56 15.09
N HIS A 198 -1.61 16.30 15.55
CA HIS A 198 -2.66 15.87 16.47
C HIS A 198 -2.57 16.56 17.83
N GLY A 199 -1.36 16.86 18.30
CA GLY A 199 -1.13 17.64 19.54
C GLY A 199 -1.68 19.04 19.43
N LEU A 200 -1.46 19.71 18.30
CA LEU A 200 -2.03 21.04 18.04
C LEU A 200 -3.56 21.00 18.00
N ALA A 201 -4.15 20.00 17.34
CA ALA A 201 -5.59 19.79 17.34
C ALA A 201 -6.13 19.51 18.76
N GLY A 202 -5.41 18.69 19.55
CA GLY A 202 -5.72 18.42 20.94
C GLY A 202 -5.64 19.67 21.83
N LEU A 203 -4.65 20.54 21.61
CA LEU A 203 -4.53 21.81 22.30
C LEU A 203 -5.70 22.73 21.94
N MET A 204 -6.06 22.84 20.68
CA MET A 204 -7.21 23.61 20.24
C MET A 204 -8.52 23.09 20.87
N MET A 205 -8.70 21.76 20.95
CA MET A 205 -9.82 21.15 21.69
C MET A 205 -9.79 21.55 23.16
N ALA A 206 -8.62 21.54 23.81
CA ALA A 206 -8.50 21.89 25.23
C ALA A 206 -8.84 23.35 25.50
N VAL A 207 -8.38 24.28 24.65
CA VAL A 207 -8.71 25.71 24.74
C VAL A 207 -10.20 25.94 24.53
N LEU A 208 -10.79 25.35 23.48
CA LEU A 208 -12.22 25.49 23.22
C LEU A 208 -13.09 24.86 24.32
N TRP A 209 -12.63 23.77 24.91
CA TRP A 209 -13.32 23.14 26.05
C TRP A 209 -13.45 24.07 27.24
N ARG A 210 -12.44 24.91 27.48
CA ARG A 210 -12.43 25.92 28.55
C ARG A 210 -13.10 27.23 28.18
N SER A 211 -13.42 27.45 26.92
CA SER A 211 -14.14 28.62 26.44
C SER A 211 -15.60 28.65 26.93
N PRO A 212 -16.31 29.77 26.82
CA PRO A 212 -17.72 29.86 27.15
C PRO A 212 -18.62 28.90 26.34
N TYR A 213 -18.15 28.45 25.19
CA TYR A 213 -18.86 27.51 24.31
C TYR A 213 -18.73 26.04 24.76
N GLY A 214 -17.80 25.75 25.66
CA GLY A 214 -17.64 24.46 26.32
C GLY A 214 -17.32 23.26 25.40
N PRO A 215 -17.66 22.04 25.85
CA PRO A 215 -17.32 20.82 25.13
C PRO A 215 -17.87 20.75 23.72
N ALA A 216 -19.03 21.35 23.44
CA ALA A 216 -19.64 21.32 22.11
C ALA A 216 -18.76 21.99 21.06
N ALA A 217 -18.15 23.13 21.37
CA ALA A 217 -17.20 23.79 20.47
C ALA A 217 -15.90 22.97 20.27
N ALA A 218 -15.44 22.30 21.31
CA ALA A 218 -14.27 21.43 21.24
C ALA A 218 -14.47 20.27 20.24
N LEU A 219 -15.70 19.74 20.14
CA LEU A 219 -16.02 18.65 19.20
C LEU A 219 -15.92 19.09 17.73
N LEU A 220 -16.10 20.39 17.43
CA LEU A 220 -15.97 20.91 16.06
C LEU A 220 -14.55 20.72 15.50
N VAL A 221 -13.53 20.61 16.36
CA VAL A 221 -12.14 20.31 15.93
C VAL A 221 -12.05 18.93 15.29
N LEU A 222 -12.89 17.99 15.66
CA LEU A 222 -12.90 16.66 15.10
C LEU A 222 -13.39 16.63 13.63
N LEU A 223 -14.17 17.61 13.22
CA LEU A 223 -14.70 17.66 11.84
C LEU A 223 -13.62 17.81 10.79
N PRO A 224 -12.72 18.83 10.80
CA PRO A 224 -11.64 18.92 9.82
C PRO A 224 -10.67 17.75 9.94
N MET A 225 -10.42 17.22 11.13
CA MET A 225 -9.59 16.01 11.31
C MET A 225 -10.23 14.78 10.65
N TYR A 226 -11.55 14.63 10.79
CA TYR A 226 -12.28 13.56 10.14
C TYR A 226 -12.27 13.69 8.62
N VAL A 227 -12.48 14.88 8.08
CA VAL A 227 -12.43 15.15 6.64
C VAL A 227 -11.04 14.84 6.08
N SER A 228 -9.98 15.32 6.75
CA SER A 228 -8.59 15.04 6.33
C SER A 228 -8.29 13.55 6.35
N TRP A 229 -8.69 12.84 7.40
CA TRP A 229 -8.55 11.39 7.49
C TRP A 229 -9.36 10.68 6.39
N TRP A 230 -10.59 11.10 6.12
CA TRP A 230 -11.43 10.51 5.09
C TRP A 230 -10.82 10.65 3.69
N VAL A 231 -10.33 11.85 3.35
CA VAL A 231 -9.64 12.11 2.07
C VAL A 231 -8.38 11.24 1.95
N PHE A 232 -7.58 11.18 3.01
CA PHE A 232 -6.38 10.33 3.03
C PHE A 232 -6.72 8.85 2.90
N ALA A 233 -7.73 8.36 3.64
CA ALA A 233 -8.18 6.98 3.54
C ALA A 233 -8.73 6.65 2.14
N GLN A 234 -9.46 7.57 1.52
CA GLN A 234 -9.98 7.41 0.16
C GLN A 234 -8.83 7.28 -0.86
N TYR A 235 -7.84 8.17 -0.77
CA TYR A 235 -6.65 8.12 -1.62
C TYR A 235 -5.89 6.79 -1.51
N HIS A 236 -5.68 6.30 -0.28
CA HIS A 236 -5.01 5.02 -0.07
C HIS A 236 -5.83 3.82 -0.57
N ARG A 237 -7.17 3.86 -0.44
CA ARG A 237 -8.04 2.81 -1.00
C ARG A 237 -7.97 2.75 -2.51
N GLU A 238 -8.02 3.90 -3.16
CA GLU A 238 -7.91 3.98 -4.62
C GLU A 238 -6.59 3.39 -5.11
N ARG A 239 -5.47 3.78 -4.50
CA ARG A 239 -4.15 3.19 -4.82
C ARG A 239 -4.08 1.69 -4.54
N ALA A 240 -4.71 1.21 -3.47
CA ALA A 240 -4.77 -0.21 -3.16
C ALA A 240 -5.59 -0.98 -4.20
N ALA A 241 -6.74 -0.43 -4.63
CA ALA A 241 -7.57 -0.99 -5.68
C ALA A 241 -6.82 -1.06 -7.03
N HIS A 242 -6.09 0.00 -7.41
CA HIS A 242 -5.25 0.00 -8.60
C HIS A 242 -4.20 -1.14 -8.56
N ARG A 243 -3.47 -1.26 -7.43
CA ARG A 243 -2.48 -2.34 -7.25
C ARG A 243 -3.12 -3.73 -7.25
N ALA A 244 -4.33 -3.88 -6.72
CA ALA A 244 -5.05 -5.14 -6.76
C ALA A 244 -5.44 -5.53 -8.19
N THR A 245 -5.95 -4.59 -8.98
CA THR A 245 -6.28 -4.80 -10.39
C THR A 245 -5.05 -5.22 -11.20
N ILE A 246 -3.93 -4.53 -11.02
CA ILE A 246 -2.67 -4.87 -11.71
C ILE A 246 -2.23 -6.29 -11.34
N ARG A 247 -2.23 -6.65 -10.04
CA ARG A 247 -1.85 -7.99 -9.60
C ARG A 247 -2.74 -9.06 -10.19
N ALA A 248 -4.06 -8.83 -10.27
CA ALA A 248 -4.99 -9.77 -10.86
C ALA A 248 -4.70 -10.00 -12.36
N LEU A 249 -4.40 -8.94 -13.10
CA LEU A 249 -4.03 -9.04 -14.52
C LEU A 249 -2.72 -9.80 -14.72
N VAL A 250 -1.68 -9.48 -13.94
CA VAL A 250 -0.39 -10.20 -13.98
C VAL A 250 -0.58 -11.67 -13.66
N GLN A 251 -1.32 -11.99 -12.59
CA GLN A 251 -1.59 -13.38 -12.22
C GLN A 251 -2.32 -14.15 -13.33
N ALA A 252 -3.25 -13.50 -14.03
CA ALA A 252 -3.92 -14.12 -15.16
C ALA A 252 -2.95 -14.44 -16.32
N VAL A 253 -2.00 -13.53 -16.60
CA VAL A 253 -0.95 -13.76 -17.61
C VAL A 253 -0.04 -14.92 -17.18
N ASP A 254 0.43 -14.92 -15.93
CA ASP A 254 1.31 -15.96 -15.39
C ASP A 254 0.67 -17.37 -15.45
N ILE A 255 -0.63 -17.47 -15.18
CA ILE A 255 -1.37 -18.73 -15.30
C ILE A 255 -1.42 -19.20 -16.77
N LYS A 256 -1.60 -18.26 -17.70
CA LYS A 256 -1.77 -18.59 -19.12
C LYS A 256 -0.45 -18.92 -19.82
N ASP A 257 0.56 -18.11 -19.63
CA ASP A 257 1.86 -18.25 -20.29
C ASP A 257 2.78 -19.26 -19.57
N GLY A 258 2.58 -19.49 -18.26
CA GLY A 258 3.37 -20.44 -17.45
C GLY A 258 4.86 -20.06 -17.32
N TYR A 259 5.29 -19.09 -18.09
CA TYR A 259 6.69 -18.70 -18.34
C TYR A 259 7.08 -17.38 -17.66
N THR A 260 6.08 -16.57 -17.28
CA THR A 260 6.22 -15.17 -16.88
C THR A 260 6.32 -14.97 -15.36
N ARG A 261 6.34 -16.08 -14.58
CA ARG A 261 6.37 -15.95 -13.11
C ARG A 261 7.56 -15.10 -12.65
N GLY A 262 7.25 -13.94 -12.06
CA GLY A 262 8.22 -12.97 -11.57
C GLY A 262 8.90 -12.13 -12.66
N HIS A 263 8.80 -12.46 -13.94
CA HIS A 263 9.34 -11.66 -15.05
C HIS A 263 8.75 -10.25 -15.07
N SER A 264 7.44 -10.16 -15.08
CA SER A 264 6.72 -8.88 -15.10
C SER A 264 7.15 -7.93 -13.96
N GLU A 265 7.30 -8.45 -12.75
CA GLU A 265 7.76 -7.65 -11.60
C GLU A 265 9.23 -7.20 -11.77
N ARG A 266 10.11 -8.07 -12.29
CA ARG A 266 11.52 -7.70 -12.54
C ARG A 266 11.64 -6.68 -13.66
N VAL A 267 10.89 -6.79 -14.74
CA VAL A 267 10.82 -5.77 -15.80
C VAL A 267 10.31 -4.44 -15.24
N GLY A 268 9.26 -4.45 -14.41
CA GLY A 268 8.78 -3.26 -13.72
C GLY A 268 9.83 -2.63 -12.80
N GLN A 269 10.60 -3.44 -12.07
CA GLN A 269 11.70 -2.97 -11.21
C GLN A 269 12.83 -2.34 -12.03
N ALA A 270 13.26 -2.99 -13.10
CA ALA A 270 14.29 -2.48 -14.01
C ALA A 270 13.84 -1.16 -14.65
N SER A 271 12.60 -1.08 -15.12
CA SER A 271 12.00 0.15 -15.68
C SER A 271 12.03 1.30 -14.67
N MET A 272 11.71 1.04 -13.41
CA MET A 272 11.75 2.05 -12.35
C MET A 272 13.19 2.49 -12.04
N MET A 273 14.17 1.58 -12.10
CA MET A 273 15.59 1.94 -11.93
C MET A 273 16.04 2.90 -13.03
N ILE A 274 15.67 2.64 -14.28
CA ILE A 274 15.96 3.53 -15.43
C ILE A 274 15.27 4.89 -15.25
N ALA A 275 13.97 4.90 -14.86
CA ALA A 275 13.21 6.13 -14.63
C ALA A 275 13.87 7.07 -13.62
N ARG A 276 14.29 6.53 -12.49
CA ARG A 276 14.99 7.30 -11.43
C ARG A 276 16.33 7.86 -11.92
N GLU A 277 17.04 7.09 -12.71
CA GLU A 277 18.33 7.52 -13.29
C GLU A 277 18.17 8.63 -14.33
N LEU A 278 17.04 8.62 -15.05
CA LEU A 278 16.66 9.67 -15.99
C LEU A 278 16.09 10.92 -15.30
N GLY A 279 15.92 10.90 -13.95
CA GLY A 279 15.38 12.02 -13.19
C GLY A 279 13.87 12.19 -13.33
N MET A 280 13.14 11.15 -13.68
CA MET A 280 11.67 11.19 -13.69
C MET A 280 11.14 11.34 -12.25
N ASP A 281 10.05 12.07 -12.08
CA ASP A 281 9.37 12.18 -10.79
C ASP A 281 8.77 10.83 -10.35
N ASP A 282 8.43 10.74 -9.06
CA ASP A 282 7.94 9.49 -8.46
C ASP A 282 6.63 9.01 -9.09
N GLU A 283 5.77 9.90 -9.56
CA GLU A 283 4.50 9.56 -10.20
C GLU A 283 4.73 8.92 -11.58
N ARG A 284 5.54 9.55 -12.44
CA ARG A 284 5.91 8.99 -13.74
C ARG A 284 6.70 7.70 -13.60
N ALA A 285 7.61 7.60 -12.61
CA ALA A 285 8.36 6.38 -12.33
C ALA A 285 7.45 5.21 -11.92
N GLU A 286 6.41 5.45 -11.12
CA GLU A 286 5.42 4.42 -10.76
C GLU A 286 4.55 4.01 -11.96
N VAL A 287 4.14 4.96 -12.82
CA VAL A 287 3.41 4.64 -14.07
C VAL A 287 4.29 3.81 -15.01
N LEU A 288 5.57 4.13 -15.12
CA LEU A 288 6.52 3.36 -15.93
C LEU A 288 6.75 1.95 -15.34
N ARG A 289 6.79 1.82 -14.01
CA ARG A 289 6.82 0.51 -13.36
C ARG A 289 5.60 -0.34 -13.76
N PHE A 290 4.41 0.25 -13.78
CA PHE A 290 3.21 -0.44 -14.24
C PHE A 290 3.27 -0.80 -15.73
N ALA A 291 3.88 0.03 -16.57
CA ALA A 291 4.12 -0.29 -17.96
C ALA A 291 4.98 -1.56 -18.10
N GLY A 292 6.08 -1.65 -17.37
CA GLY A 292 6.94 -2.83 -17.35
C GLY A 292 6.23 -4.08 -16.80
N ILE A 293 5.41 -3.92 -15.76
CA ILE A 293 4.63 -5.04 -15.19
C ILE A 293 3.57 -5.57 -16.17
N LEU A 294 2.94 -4.70 -16.94
CA LEU A 294 1.79 -5.02 -17.80
C LEU A 294 2.14 -5.14 -19.29
N HIS A 295 3.42 -4.99 -19.68
CA HIS A 295 3.80 -4.95 -21.10
C HIS A 295 3.26 -6.15 -21.90
N ASP A 296 3.24 -7.31 -21.27
CA ASP A 296 2.83 -8.58 -21.84
C ASP A 296 1.35 -8.95 -21.57
N VAL A 297 0.54 -8.06 -20.98
CA VAL A 297 -0.86 -8.37 -20.60
C VAL A 297 -1.70 -8.86 -21.78
N GLY A 298 -1.39 -8.41 -22.98
CA GLY A 298 -2.09 -8.81 -24.20
C GLY A 298 -1.89 -10.27 -24.62
N LYS A 299 -0.92 -10.98 -24.04
CA LYS A 299 -0.80 -12.44 -24.20
C LYS A 299 -2.06 -13.19 -23.75
N LEU A 300 -2.91 -12.55 -22.92
CA LEU A 300 -4.25 -13.07 -22.61
C LEU A 300 -5.13 -13.23 -23.86
N GLY A 301 -4.94 -12.43 -24.90
CA GLY A 301 -5.64 -12.53 -26.19
C GLY A 301 -5.06 -13.59 -27.12
N VAL A 302 -3.82 -14.04 -26.94
CA VAL A 302 -3.16 -15.01 -27.79
C VAL A 302 -3.59 -16.44 -27.43
N PRO A 303 -3.86 -17.34 -28.39
CA PRO A 303 -4.19 -18.74 -28.10
C PRO A 303 -3.09 -19.45 -27.30
N THR A 304 -3.45 -20.10 -26.18
CA THR A 304 -2.51 -20.77 -25.26
C THR A 304 -1.63 -21.81 -25.96
N ARG A 305 -2.18 -22.52 -26.98
CA ARG A 305 -1.43 -23.49 -27.78
C ARG A 305 -0.21 -22.90 -28.49
N LEU A 306 -0.28 -21.60 -28.87
CA LEU A 306 0.83 -20.91 -29.52
C LEU A 306 1.87 -20.45 -28.53
N LEU A 307 1.44 -19.96 -27.36
CA LEU A 307 2.35 -19.53 -26.29
C LEU A 307 3.15 -20.71 -25.70
N ARG A 308 2.55 -21.91 -25.66
CA ARG A 308 3.14 -23.12 -25.10
C ARG A 308 3.63 -24.11 -26.15
N LYS A 309 3.80 -23.66 -27.38
CA LYS A 309 4.26 -24.56 -28.48
C LYS A 309 5.73 -24.92 -28.27
N ASP A 310 6.00 -26.21 -28.20
CA ASP A 310 7.37 -26.74 -28.25
C ASP A 310 7.84 -26.79 -29.70
N GLY A 311 8.79 -25.93 -30.07
CA GLY A 311 9.39 -25.88 -31.40
C GLY A 311 9.21 -24.52 -32.11
N PRO A 312 9.72 -24.41 -33.36
CA PRO A 312 9.69 -23.16 -34.11
C PRO A 312 8.27 -22.76 -34.49
N LEU A 313 7.98 -21.47 -34.45
CA LEU A 313 6.74 -20.87 -34.89
C LEU A 313 6.75 -20.71 -36.42
N THR A 314 5.62 -20.97 -37.07
CA THR A 314 5.44 -20.57 -38.48
C THR A 314 5.32 -19.05 -38.59
N PRO A 315 5.50 -18.46 -39.80
CA PRO A 315 5.30 -17.02 -39.98
C PRO A 315 3.88 -16.56 -39.56
N GLU A 316 2.87 -17.35 -39.81
CA GLU A 316 1.48 -17.07 -39.45
C GLU A 316 1.26 -17.12 -37.94
N GLU A 317 1.80 -18.14 -37.27
CA GLU A 317 1.74 -18.27 -35.81
C GLU A 317 2.48 -17.10 -35.12
N ARG A 318 3.64 -16.69 -35.66
CA ARG A 318 4.38 -15.56 -35.19
C ARG A 318 3.56 -14.28 -35.28
N ARG A 319 2.90 -13.99 -36.41
CA ARG A 319 2.01 -12.84 -36.58
C ARG A 319 0.91 -12.78 -35.52
N VAL A 320 0.33 -13.94 -35.17
CA VAL A 320 -0.70 -13.99 -34.12
C VAL A 320 -0.12 -13.60 -32.75
N ILE A 321 1.11 -14.03 -32.43
CA ILE A 321 1.77 -13.62 -31.18
C ILE A 321 2.13 -12.12 -31.22
N GLU A 322 2.58 -11.62 -32.35
CA GLU A 322 2.96 -10.21 -32.54
C GLU A 322 1.78 -9.23 -32.39
N LEU A 323 0.54 -9.71 -32.30
CA LEU A 323 -0.65 -8.91 -31.97
C LEU A 323 -0.80 -8.63 -30.47
N HIS A 324 -0.02 -9.29 -29.57
CA HIS A 324 -0.23 -9.08 -28.14
C HIS A 324 -0.03 -7.63 -27.66
N PRO A 325 0.82 -6.76 -28.25
CA PRO A 325 0.89 -5.37 -27.83
C PRO A 325 -0.42 -4.61 -28.08
N GLU A 326 -1.07 -4.87 -29.22
CA GLU A 326 -2.38 -4.28 -29.55
C GLU A 326 -3.48 -4.79 -28.62
N TYR A 327 -3.53 -6.11 -28.36
CA TYR A 327 -4.45 -6.70 -27.41
C TYR A 327 -4.22 -6.13 -25.98
N GLY A 328 -2.96 -5.97 -25.58
CA GLY A 328 -2.61 -5.38 -24.31
C GLY A 328 -3.08 -3.94 -24.18
N HIS A 329 -2.83 -3.12 -25.21
CA HIS A 329 -3.29 -1.74 -25.26
C HIS A 329 -4.83 -1.67 -25.13
N GLU A 330 -5.56 -2.49 -25.84
CA GLU A 330 -7.01 -2.52 -25.80
C GLU A 330 -7.54 -2.97 -24.41
N MET A 331 -6.93 -3.98 -23.79
CA MET A 331 -7.31 -4.45 -22.46
C MET A 331 -7.17 -3.39 -21.38
N VAL A 332 -6.14 -2.53 -21.48
CA VAL A 332 -5.87 -1.48 -20.49
C VAL A 332 -6.45 -0.12 -20.86
N ARG A 333 -7.13 0.01 -22.02
CA ARG A 333 -7.63 1.30 -22.54
C ARG A 333 -8.53 2.03 -21.56
N GLY A 334 -9.37 1.30 -20.80
CA GLY A 334 -10.30 1.86 -19.83
C GLY A 334 -9.68 2.23 -18.47
N ILE A 335 -8.39 1.95 -18.26
CA ILE A 335 -7.73 2.15 -16.97
C ILE A 335 -7.03 3.52 -16.97
N GLY A 336 -7.72 4.55 -16.42
CA GLY A 336 -7.28 5.96 -16.54
C GLY A 336 -5.92 6.23 -15.89
N PHE A 337 -5.59 5.62 -14.75
CA PHE A 337 -4.35 5.87 -14.03
C PHE A 337 -3.07 5.34 -14.73
N LEU A 338 -3.21 4.51 -15.76
CA LEU A 338 -2.06 3.98 -16.51
C LEU A 338 -1.44 5.02 -17.47
N GLY A 339 -2.15 6.09 -17.84
CA GLY A 339 -1.57 7.20 -18.60
C GLY A 339 -0.65 6.79 -19.75
N GLU A 340 0.62 7.20 -19.67
CA GLU A 340 1.67 6.88 -20.64
C GLU A 340 2.01 5.38 -20.73
N ALA A 341 1.70 4.58 -19.69
CA ALA A 341 1.96 3.14 -19.72
C ALA A 341 1.25 2.43 -20.87
N ARG A 342 0.05 2.91 -21.26
CA ARG A 342 -0.71 2.32 -22.38
C ARG A 342 0.05 2.38 -23.71
N SER A 343 0.75 3.48 -23.95
CA SER A 343 1.57 3.62 -25.16
C SER A 343 2.82 2.75 -25.09
N ALA A 344 3.38 2.55 -23.90
CA ALA A 344 4.49 1.63 -23.72
C ALA A 344 4.09 0.17 -23.97
N ILE A 345 2.93 -0.25 -23.46
CA ILE A 345 2.39 -1.60 -23.71
C ILE A 345 2.20 -1.84 -25.23
N LEU A 346 1.77 -0.83 -25.98
CA LEU A 346 1.57 -0.94 -27.43
C LEU A 346 2.88 -1.04 -28.20
N HIS A 347 3.94 -0.35 -27.75
CA HIS A 347 5.14 -0.11 -28.56
C HIS A 347 6.44 -0.72 -28.00
N HIS A 348 6.37 -1.59 -26.96
CA HIS A 348 7.57 -2.11 -26.31
C HIS A 348 8.42 -3.07 -27.20
N HIS A 349 7.87 -3.54 -28.29
CA HIS A 349 8.60 -4.31 -29.31
C HIS A 349 9.02 -3.50 -30.52
N GLU A 350 8.78 -2.18 -30.52
CA GLU A 350 9.37 -1.31 -31.53
C GLU A 350 10.88 -1.20 -31.35
N ARG A 351 11.61 -1.08 -32.43
CA ARG A 351 13.06 -0.98 -32.46
C ARG A 351 13.48 0.36 -33.03
N LEU A 352 14.58 0.90 -32.52
CA LEU A 352 15.04 2.23 -32.91
C LEU A 352 15.29 2.34 -34.43
N ASP A 353 15.72 1.25 -35.07
CA ASP A 353 15.97 1.12 -36.51
C ASP A 353 14.67 1.00 -37.34
N GLY A 354 13.52 0.79 -36.72
CA GLY A 354 12.22 0.63 -37.38
C GLY A 354 11.95 -0.81 -37.88
N SER A 355 12.76 -1.77 -37.47
CA SER A 355 12.53 -3.20 -37.77
C SER A 355 11.65 -3.88 -36.75
N GLY A 356 11.09 -3.14 -35.77
CA GLY A 356 10.19 -3.60 -34.74
C GLY A 356 8.73 -3.72 -35.20
N TYR A 357 7.85 -4.04 -34.27
CA TYR A 357 6.41 -4.17 -34.47
C TYR A 357 5.65 -3.54 -33.30
N PRO A 358 4.35 -3.19 -33.46
CA PRO A 358 3.46 -3.51 -34.59
C PRO A 358 3.53 -2.51 -35.76
N TYR A 359 4.08 -1.30 -35.58
CA TYR A 359 3.96 -0.23 -36.60
C TYR A 359 5.29 0.14 -37.29
N GLY A 360 6.43 -0.39 -36.83
CA GLY A 360 7.75 -0.08 -37.38
C GLY A 360 8.18 1.35 -37.14
N LEU A 361 7.87 1.90 -35.95
CA LEU A 361 8.26 3.26 -35.54
C LEU A 361 9.78 3.38 -35.43
N LYS A 362 10.32 4.58 -35.73
CA LYS A 362 11.77 4.82 -35.73
C LYS A 362 12.17 5.93 -34.77
N GLY A 363 13.27 5.70 -34.07
CA GLY A 363 13.93 6.73 -33.25
C GLY A 363 12.97 7.40 -32.27
N GLY A 364 12.83 8.72 -32.36
CA GLY A 364 11.99 9.53 -31.49
C GLY A 364 10.47 9.35 -31.67
N GLN A 365 10.03 8.63 -32.70
CA GLN A 365 8.60 8.28 -32.85
C GLN A 365 8.15 7.24 -31.78
N ILE A 366 9.09 6.44 -31.28
CA ILE A 366 8.82 5.45 -30.24
C ILE A 366 8.65 6.19 -28.90
N PRO A 367 7.51 6.00 -28.19
CA PRO A 367 7.29 6.63 -26.90
C PRO A 367 8.43 6.34 -25.90
N GLU A 368 8.77 7.32 -25.05
CA GLU A 368 9.87 7.20 -24.11
C GLU A 368 9.73 5.97 -23.20
N PHE A 369 8.53 5.75 -22.66
CA PHE A 369 8.25 4.60 -21.81
C PHE A 369 8.43 3.26 -22.54
N ALA A 370 8.07 3.18 -23.82
CA ALA A 370 8.27 1.98 -24.63
C ALA A 370 9.76 1.65 -24.79
N ARG A 371 10.59 2.67 -25.03
CA ARG A 371 12.06 2.53 -25.14
C ARG A 371 12.69 2.03 -23.83
N VAL A 372 12.18 2.48 -22.68
CA VAL A 372 12.62 1.99 -21.36
C VAL A 372 12.21 0.53 -21.14
N VAL A 373 10.94 0.19 -21.39
CA VAL A 373 10.42 -1.16 -21.21
C VAL A 373 11.15 -2.15 -22.10
N ALA A 374 11.46 -1.79 -23.35
CA ALA A 374 12.21 -2.65 -24.27
C ALA A 374 13.60 -3.02 -23.74
N VAL A 375 14.33 -2.09 -23.11
CA VAL A 375 15.63 -2.36 -22.48
C VAL A 375 15.46 -3.26 -21.25
N ALA A 376 14.48 -2.96 -20.41
CA ALA A 376 14.21 -3.73 -19.18
C ALA A 376 13.79 -5.17 -19.47
N ASP A 377 12.90 -5.38 -20.45
CA ASP A 377 12.46 -6.70 -20.89
C ASP A 377 13.61 -7.53 -21.48
N ALA A 378 14.38 -6.94 -22.39
CA ALA A 378 15.52 -7.62 -22.99
C ALA A 378 16.57 -8.03 -21.94
N PHE A 379 16.84 -7.17 -20.95
CA PHE A 379 17.72 -7.49 -19.84
C PHE A 379 17.23 -8.67 -19.01
N ASP A 380 15.96 -8.62 -18.57
CA ASP A 380 15.39 -9.74 -17.80
C ASP A 380 15.35 -11.02 -18.62
N ALA A 381 15.00 -10.94 -19.90
CA ALA A 381 15.01 -12.09 -20.79
C ALA A 381 16.42 -12.72 -20.95
N MET A 382 17.48 -11.94 -20.85
CA MET A 382 18.87 -12.44 -20.89
C MET A 382 19.34 -12.99 -19.56
N THR A 383 18.97 -12.39 -18.44
CA THR A 383 19.46 -12.72 -17.09
C THR A 383 18.59 -13.72 -16.33
N SER A 384 17.43 -14.11 -16.89
CA SER A 384 16.56 -15.13 -16.32
C SER A 384 16.76 -16.51 -16.98
N THR A 385 16.75 -17.56 -16.16
CA THR A 385 16.79 -18.95 -16.67
C THR A 385 15.45 -19.33 -17.29
N ARG A 386 15.50 -19.87 -18.50
CA ARG A 386 14.35 -20.35 -19.25
C ARG A 386 14.46 -21.87 -19.49
N SER A 387 13.36 -22.58 -19.70
CA SER A 387 13.34 -24.03 -19.87
C SER A 387 14.34 -24.54 -20.93
N TYR A 388 14.62 -23.72 -21.95
CA TYR A 388 15.55 -24.03 -23.06
C TYR A 388 16.86 -23.21 -23.03
N ARG A 389 17.07 -22.27 -22.05
CA ARG A 389 18.25 -21.39 -22.00
C ARG A 389 18.60 -21.01 -20.57
N ARG A 390 19.86 -21.22 -20.20
CA ARG A 390 20.40 -20.73 -18.92
C ARG A 390 20.54 -19.21 -18.92
N ALA A 391 20.38 -18.58 -17.75
CA ALA A 391 20.64 -17.18 -17.54
C ALA A 391 22.06 -16.79 -17.94
N ARG A 392 22.21 -15.64 -18.60
CA ARG A 392 23.52 -15.03 -18.84
C ARG A 392 23.96 -14.26 -17.59
N PRO A 393 25.26 -14.19 -17.27
CA PRO A 393 25.75 -13.29 -16.25
C PRO A 393 25.38 -11.83 -16.56
N VAL A 394 25.11 -11.04 -15.52
CA VAL A 394 24.73 -9.63 -15.67
C VAL A 394 25.70 -8.84 -16.55
N PRO A 395 27.05 -8.94 -16.39
CA PRO A 395 27.97 -8.22 -17.27
C PRO A 395 27.79 -8.56 -18.75
N ALA A 396 27.61 -9.83 -19.10
CA ALA A 396 27.42 -10.25 -20.49
C ALA A 396 26.08 -9.77 -21.06
N ALA A 397 25.05 -9.60 -20.22
CA ALA A 397 23.79 -9.02 -20.65
C ALA A 397 23.90 -7.49 -20.90
N LEU A 398 24.72 -6.80 -20.12
CA LEU A 398 25.00 -5.37 -20.31
C LEU A 398 25.81 -5.13 -21.59
N GLU A 399 26.86 -5.90 -21.85
CA GLU A 399 27.62 -5.84 -23.10
C GLU A 399 26.72 -6.03 -24.33
N GLU A 400 25.76 -6.94 -24.25
CA GLU A 400 24.79 -7.16 -25.33
C GLU A 400 23.84 -5.97 -25.53
N LEU A 401 23.35 -5.35 -24.43
CA LEU A 401 22.53 -4.14 -24.53
C LEU A 401 23.31 -2.98 -25.16
N GLU A 402 24.55 -2.76 -24.74
CA GLU A 402 25.43 -1.74 -25.29
C GLU A 402 25.74 -1.99 -26.78
N ARG A 403 26.00 -3.24 -27.17
CA ARG A 403 26.22 -3.63 -28.57
C ARG A 403 24.99 -3.36 -29.45
N CYS A 404 23.79 -3.49 -28.92
CA CYS A 404 22.54 -3.27 -29.64
C CYS A 404 22.01 -1.82 -29.51
N ALA A 405 22.69 -0.96 -28.76
CA ALA A 405 22.34 0.43 -28.61
C ALA A 405 22.49 1.20 -29.95
N GLY A 406 21.52 2.06 -30.25
CA GLY A 406 21.45 2.80 -31.52
C GLY A 406 20.75 2.05 -32.66
N ALA A 407 20.66 0.71 -32.61
CA ALA A 407 19.90 -0.06 -33.58
C ALA A 407 18.58 -0.59 -32.98
N GLN A 408 18.67 -1.41 -31.94
CA GLN A 408 17.51 -1.95 -31.25
C GLN A 408 17.03 -1.04 -30.11
N PHE A 409 17.95 -0.62 -29.26
CA PHE A 409 17.67 0.13 -28.04
C PHE A 409 18.13 1.56 -28.10
N ASP A 410 17.41 2.45 -27.40
CA ASP A 410 17.84 3.83 -27.21
C ASP A 410 19.11 3.87 -26.33
N PRO A 411 20.24 4.45 -26.84
CA PRO A 411 21.50 4.52 -26.08
C PRO A 411 21.32 5.22 -24.72
N ARG A 412 20.48 6.25 -24.63
CA ARG A 412 20.21 6.97 -23.38
C ARG A 412 19.59 6.07 -22.31
N MET A 413 18.69 5.15 -22.72
CA MET A 413 18.03 4.22 -21.80
C MET A 413 18.99 3.13 -21.34
N VAL A 414 19.85 2.63 -22.25
CA VAL A 414 20.89 1.66 -21.90
C VAL A 414 21.90 2.26 -20.93
N GLU A 415 22.44 3.44 -21.21
CA GLU A 415 23.38 4.14 -20.32
C GLU A 415 22.77 4.41 -18.92
N ALA A 416 21.52 4.87 -18.88
CA ALA A 416 20.82 5.10 -17.63
C ALA A 416 20.68 3.79 -16.82
N PHE A 417 20.37 2.68 -17.48
CA PHE A 417 20.26 1.40 -16.83
C PHE A 417 21.61 0.88 -16.29
N VAL A 418 22.67 0.99 -17.08
CA VAL A 418 24.03 0.63 -16.64
C VAL A 418 24.43 1.43 -15.39
N ARG A 419 24.24 2.76 -15.41
CA ARG A 419 24.53 3.60 -14.24
C ARG A 419 23.69 3.20 -13.00
N ALA A 420 22.41 2.90 -13.20
CA ALA A 420 21.53 2.45 -12.12
C ALA A 420 22.01 1.14 -11.49
N LEU A 421 22.41 0.16 -12.33
CA LEU A 421 22.91 -1.14 -11.89
C LEU A 421 24.24 -1.04 -11.15
N VAL A 422 25.15 -0.18 -11.59
CA VAL A 422 26.43 0.07 -10.90
C VAL A 422 26.19 0.63 -9.51
N ARG A 423 25.19 1.51 -9.33
CA ARG A 423 24.88 2.11 -8.01
C ARG A 423 24.13 1.19 -7.06
N GLN A 424 23.19 0.41 -7.55
CA GLN A 424 22.24 -0.33 -6.73
C GLN A 424 22.44 -1.84 -6.76
N GLY A 425 23.19 -2.36 -7.73
CA GLY A 425 23.26 -3.79 -8.02
C GLY A 425 21.96 -4.33 -8.63
N TRP A 426 21.99 -5.59 -9.06
CA TRP A 426 20.80 -6.32 -9.47
C TRP A 426 20.51 -7.41 -8.45
N HIS A 427 19.46 -7.19 -7.68
CA HIS A 427 18.98 -8.15 -6.69
C HIS A 427 17.53 -8.52 -7.07
N PRO A 428 17.34 -9.46 -8.03
CA PRO A 428 16.01 -9.93 -8.36
C PRO A 428 15.38 -10.51 -7.10
N ALA A 429 14.13 -10.14 -6.81
CA ALA A 429 13.40 -10.79 -5.76
C ALA A 429 13.30 -12.28 -6.12
N VAL A 430 14.02 -13.13 -5.37
CA VAL A 430 13.93 -14.58 -5.52
C VAL A 430 12.49 -14.94 -5.17
N THR A 431 11.74 -15.43 -6.16
CA THR A 431 10.41 -15.97 -5.89
C THR A 431 10.59 -17.19 -5.00
N ALA A 432 9.74 -17.33 -3.98
CA ALA A 432 9.84 -18.34 -2.92
C ALA A 432 9.93 -19.80 -3.41
N ASP A 433 9.75 -20.04 -4.72
CA ASP A 433 9.82 -21.36 -5.34
C ASP A 433 11.24 -21.85 -5.69
N GLU A 434 12.27 -20.97 -5.69
CA GLU A 434 13.63 -21.39 -6.12
C GLU A 434 14.57 -21.80 -4.99
N THR A 435 14.24 -21.53 -3.72
CA THR A 435 15.19 -21.77 -2.62
C THR A 435 14.58 -22.21 -1.29
N SER A 436 13.43 -22.82 -1.26
CA SER A 436 12.90 -23.40 -0.01
C SER A 436 13.15 -24.92 0.03
N PRO A 437 14.21 -25.39 0.72
CA PRO A 437 14.34 -26.82 1.04
C PRO A 437 13.27 -27.30 2.02
N HIS A 438 12.38 -26.42 2.45
CA HIS A 438 11.29 -26.66 3.40
C HIS A 438 9.96 -26.10 2.87
N ALA A 439 9.64 -26.30 1.60
CA ALA A 439 8.25 -26.23 1.16
C ALA A 439 7.51 -27.37 1.89
N GLU A 440 6.74 -27.02 2.94
CA GLU A 440 5.74 -27.97 3.47
C GLU A 440 4.90 -28.44 2.28
N PRO A 441 4.71 -29.76 2.14
CA PRO A 441 3.84 -30.29 1.08
C PRO A 441 2.47 -29.63 1.24
N LEU A 442 1.98 -29.07 0.14
CA LEU A 442 0.59 -28.58 0.06
C LEU A 442 -0.32 -29.64 0.68
N PRO A 443 -1.26 -29.25 1.56
CA PRO A 443 -2.22 -30.19 2.09
C PRO A 443 -2.91 -30.88 0.90
N PRO A 444 -3.08 -32.22 0.96
CA PRO A 444 -3.68 -32.95 -0.15
C PRO A 444 -5.03 -32.32 -0.48
N ALA A 445 -5.27 -32.08 -1.75
CA ALA A 445 -6.54 -31.57 -2.26
C ALA A 445 -7.68 -32.37 -1.60
N PRO A 446 -8.78 -31.71 -1.20
CA PRO A 446 -9.90 -32.40 -0.59
C PRO A 446 -10.32 -33.54 -1.52
N ARG A 447 -10.29 -34.77 -1.02
CA ARG A 447 -10.72 -35.95 -1.77
C ARG A 447 -12.17 -35.71 -2.15
N VAL A 448 -12.43 -35.58 -3.45
CA VAL A 448 -13.77 -35.67 -3.98
C VAL A 448 -14.25 -37.08 -3.61
N PRO A 449 -15.43 -37.24 -2.99
CA PRO A 449 -15.95 -38.57 -2.68
C PRO A 449 -16.12 -39.35 -3.96
N THR A 450 -15.48 -40.53 -4.06
CA THR A 450 -15.50 -41.43 -5.21
C THR A 450 -16.78 -42.27 -5.26
N ASP A 451 -17.84 -41.91 -4.55
CA ASP A 451 -19.05 -42.71 -4.41
C ASP A 451 -20.20 -42.30 -5.36
N LEU A 452 -19.91 -41.48 -6.38
CA LEU A 452 -20.88 -41.24 -7.46
C LEU A 452 -20.73 -42.32 -8.52
N LYS A 453 -21.62 -43.32 -8.48
CA LYS A 453 -21.77 -44.31 -9.52
C LYS A 453 -22.13 -43.64 -10.86
N PRO A 454 -21.60 -44.12 -12.02
CA PRO A 454 -21.80 -43.50 -13.33
C PRO A 454 -23.21 -43.64 -13.92
N THR A 455 -24.23 -44.03 -13.16
CA THR A 455 -25.54 -44.39 -13.67
C THR A 455 -26.65 -43.36 -13.47
N ASP A 456 -26.39 -42.19 -12.83
CA ASP A 456 -27.47 -41.25 -12.51
C ASP A 456 -27.44 -39.90 -13.26
N LEU A 457 -26.65 -39.79 -14.34
CA LEU A 457 -26.74 -38.64 -15.24
C LEU A 457 -27.58 -39.01 -16.48
N LYS A 458 -28.89 -38.80 -16.38
CA LYS A 458 -29.74 -38.72 -17.58
C LYS A 458 -29.32 -37.51 -18.41
N PRO A 459 -29.14 -37.67 -19.74
CA PRO A 459 -28.95 -36.51 -20.60
C PRO A 459 -30.26 -35.71 -20.63
N THR A 460 -30.34 -34.62 -19.96
CA THR A 460 -31.39 -33.62 -20.15
C THR A 460 -31.12 -32.90 -21.46
N ASP A 461 -32.03 -33.02 -22.39
CA ASP A 461 -32.14 -32.33 -23.66
C ASP A 461 -31.88 -30.83 -23.54
N LEU A 462 -30.68 -30.39 -23.84
CA LEU A 462 -30.40 -29.02 -24.19
C LEU A 462 -30.53 -28.88 -25.70
N LYS A 463 -31.75 -28.51 -26.16
CA LYS A 463 -31.97 -28.03 -27.52
C LYS A 463 -31.10 -26.78 -27.76
N PRO A 464 -30.40 -26.71 -28.91
CA PRO A 464 -29.77 -25.46 -29.32
C PRO A 464 -30.89 -24.46 -29.65
N THR A 465 -31.03 -23.43 -28.87
CA THR A 465 -31.88 -22.30 -29.22
C THR A 465 -31.20 -21.52 -30.33
N ASP A 466 -31.84 -21.49 -31.48
CA ASP A 466 -31.54 -20.67 -32.66
C ASP A 466 -31.46 -19.18 -32.26
N LEU A 467 -30.27 -18.66 -32.15
CA LEU A 467 -30.00 -17.22 -32.15
C LEU A 467 -29.86 -16.79 -33.62
N LYS A 468 -30.96 -16.31 -34.19
CA LYS A 468 -30.94 -15.59 -35.46
C LYS A 468 -30.18 -14.28 -35.26
N PRO A 469 -29.31 -13.86 -36.20
CA PRO A 469 -28.74 -12.52 -36.21
C PRO A 469 -29.86 -11.52 -36.50
N THR A 470 -30.20 -10.70 -35.52
CA THR A 470 -31.10 -9.57 -35.74
C THR A 470 -30.33 -8.43 -36.42
N ASP A 471 -30.83 -8.08 -37.59
CA ASP A 471 -30.46 -6.91 -38.40
C ASP A 471 -30.44 -5.62 -37.55
N LEU A 472 -29.28 -5.09 -37.28
CA LEU A 472 -29.11 -3.72 -36.81
C LEU A 472 -28.92 -2.84 -38.05
N LYS A 473 -30.00 -2.17 -38.46
CA LYS A 473 -29.91 -1.05 -39.41
C LYS A 473 -29.17 0.13 -38.79
N PRO A 474 -28.32 0.83 -39.54
CA PRO A 474 -27.70 2.05 -39.08
C PRO A 474 -28.73 3.18 -39.06
N THR A 475 -29.11 3.66 -37.89
CA THR A 475 -29.91 4.87 -37.75
C THR A 475 -29.00 6.10 -37.68
N ASP A 476 -29.28 7.00 -38.60
CA ASP A 476 -28.83 8.38 -38.79
C ASP A 476 -28.42 9.15 -37.52
N LEU A 477 -27.16 9.46 -37.37
CA LEU A 477 -26.66 10.51 -36.51
C LEU A 477 -26.43 11.76 -37.34
N LYS A 478 -27.42 12.67 -37.33
CA LYS A 478 -27.26 14.04 -37.82
C LYS A 478 -26.29 14.83 -36.93
N PRO A 479 -25.36 15.61 -37.49
CA PRO A 479 -24.51 16.46 -36.66
C PRO A 479 -25.27 17.73 -36.23
N HIS A 480 -25.34 17.97 -34.92
CA HIS A 480 -25.79 19.24 -34.37
C HIS A 480 -24.76 20.33 -34.67
N ARG A 481 -25.12 21.20 -35.61
CA ARG A 481 -24.49 22.52 -35.78
C ARG A 481 -24.95 23.43 -34.66
N GLY A 482 -24.03 23.76 -33.74
CA GLY A 482 -24.22 24.83 -32.78
C GLY A 482 -23.99 26.17 -33.50
N THR A 483 -25.00 27.00 -33.55
CA THR A 483 -24.99 28.39 -34.01
C THR A 483 -24.29 29.25 -32.96
N VAL A 484 -23.23 29.90 -33.41
CA VAL A 484 -22.57 31.00 -32.70
C VAL A 484 -23.42 32.25 -32.91
N GLY A 485 -24.03 32.75 -31.83
CA GLY A 485 -24.67 34.05 -31.74
C GLY A 485 -23.67 35.07 -31.18
N GLY A 486 -23.15 35.96 -32.02
CA GLY A 486 -22.41 37.13 -31.57
C GLY A 486 -23.37 38.26 -31.22
N SER A 487 -23.03 39.02 -30.21
CA SER A 487 -23.46 40.41 -30.03
C SER A 487 -22.45 41.12 -29.12
N GLY A 488 -21.64 41.99 -29.69
CA GLY A 488 -21.11 43.16 -29.02
C GLY A 488 -22.17 44.27 -29.01
N PRO A 489 -21.88 45.45 -28.45
CA PRO A 489 -20.59 46.14 -28.33
C PRO A 489 -20.01 46.17 -26.90
#